data_cbe423ddf71f268a75d6ed26d4da2eec
#
_entry.id   cbe423ddf71f268a75d6ed26d4da2eec
#
_cell.length_a   1.000
_cell.length_b   1.000
_cell.length_c   1.000
_cell.angle_alpha   90.00
_cell.angle_beta   90.00
_cell.angle_gamma   90.00
#
_symmetry.space_group_name_H-M   'P 1'
#
loop_
_entity.id
_entity.type
_entity.pdbx_description
1 polymer ?
#
loop_
_entity_poly.entity_id
_entity_poly.type
_entity_poly.pdbx_seq_one_letter_code
_entity_poly.pdbx_strand_id
1 'polypeptide(L)'
;DWQVGRTGVVTPTANLTPVQLAGTTVSRATLHNVDYIAEKDIRIGDTVIVYKAGDIIPAVLRVVESKRTTQEPMEVPTQCPSCGSGLLHFEDEVALRCINPSCPAQIKEGLIHFASRDAMNIAGMGPSVVEKLFKAELVKDVADIYGLNSQDFLQLEGFKEKSAEKLYAAIQASKENSAEKLLYGLGIRHVGAKVSKQLLEAFGSIQELASADVEAIAAVDGLGEVIAKSIQRYFAKEEAQVLLKELETYGVNLAYLGQKVADDAILSGKTVVLTGKLEHLKRSEAKAKLEALGAKVTGSVSKKTDLVVAGSDAGSKLEKAQSLEIDVKDEAWLLDL
;
A
#
# COMPACT_ATOMS: atom_id res chain seq x y z
N ASP A 1 6.29 23.37 2.52
CA ASP A 1 5.23 22.73 3.32
C ASP A 1 5.69 21.37 3.83
N TRP A 2 5.34 21.02 5.06
CA TRP A 2 5.70 19.75 5.68
C TRP A 2 4.46 18.89 5.87
N GLN A 3 4.47 17.67 5.37
CA GLN A 3 3.34 16.75 5.43
C GLN A 3 3.66 15.53 6.28
N VAL A 4 2.69 15.12 7.10
CA VAL A 4 2.82 13.95 7.96
C VAL A 4 2.08 12.78 7.31
N GLY A 5 2.83 11.76 6.97
CA GLY A 5 2.26 10.53 6.41
C GLY A 5 1.73 9.58 7.48
N ARG A 6 1.10 8.52 7.03
CA ARG A 6 0.47 7.46 7.83
C ARG A 6 1.39 6.85 8.90
N THR A 7 2.68 6.75 8.63
CA THR A 7 3.69 6.18 9.55
C THR A 7 4.38 7.24 10.41
N GLY A 8 3.88 8.49 10.41
CA GLY A 8 4.47 9.60 11.12
C GLY A 8 5.66 10.27 10.41
N VAL A 9 6.08 9.78 9.27
CA VAL A 9 7.16 10.41 8.47
C VAL A 9 6.73 11.81 8.07
N VAL A 10 7.59 12.79 8.34
CA VAL A 10 7.39 14.19 7.97
C VAL A 10 8.18 14.48 6.69
N THR A 11 7.47 14.70 5.60
CA THR A 11 8.06 14.86 4.28
C THR A 11 7.90 16.30 3.79
N PRO A 12 8.98 16.95 3.32
CA PRO A 12 8.93 18.29 2.74
C PRO A 12 8.42 18.26 1.31
N THR A 13 7.58 19.23 0.98
CA THR A 13 7.02 19.41 -0.38
C THR A 13 7.13 20.87 -0.76
N ALA A 14 7.66 21.16 -1.94
CA ALA A 14 7.68 22.49 -2.51
C ALA A 14 6.32 22.85 -3.12
N ASN A 15 5.73 23.96 -2.69
CA ASN A 15 4.62 24.61 -3.37
C ASN A 15 5.20 25.59 -4.38
N LEU A 16 4.83 25.47 -5.64
CA LEU A 16 5.42 26.19 -6.76
C LEU A 16 4.37 27.07 -7.45
N THR A 17 4.82 28.16 -8.04
CA THR A 17 4.02 28.80 -9.11
C THR A 17 3.74 27.77 -10.19
N PRO A 18 2.47 27.55 -10.59
CA PRO A 18 2.13 26.52 -11.56
C PRO A 18 2.93 26.65 -12.86
N VAL A 19 3.50 25.56 -13.32
CA VAL A 19 4.28 25.48 -14.56
C VAL A 19 3.85 24.29 -15.39
N GLN A 20 3.84 24.45 -16.72
CA GLN A 20 3.58 23.36 -17.65
C GLN A 20 4.83 22.48 -17.81
N LEU A 21 4.68 21.20 -17.54
CA LEU A 21 5.77 20.23 -17.62
C LEU A 21 5.25 18.90 -18.19
N ALA A 22 5.77 18.51 -19.36
CA ALA A 22 5.41 17.25 -20.02
C ALA A 22 3.88 16.99 -20.07
N GLY A 23 3.12 17.99 -20.58
CA GLY A 23 1.68 17.91 -20.81
C GLY A 23 0.80 18.01 -19.56
N THR A 24 1.37 18.27 -18.39
CA THR A 24 0.61 18.47 -17.13
C THR A 24 1.02 19.78 -16.44
N THR A 25 0.10 20.38 -15.69
CA THR A 25 0.40 21.53 -14.82
C THR A 25 0.95 21.03 -13.50
N VAL A 26 2.17 21.44 -13.16
CA VAL A 26 2.86 21.11 -11.91
C VAL A 26 2.83 22.33 -11.00
N SER A 27 2.25 22.19 -9.82
CA SER A 27 2.22 23.20 -8.74
C SER A 27 2.86 22.72 -7.43
N ARG A 28 3.26 21.44 -7.38
CA ARG A 28 3.91 20.83 -6.22
C ARG A 28 5.02 19.90 -6.69
N ALA A 29 6.14 19.89 -5.97
CA ALA A 29 7.26 19.00 -6.23
C ALA A 29 7.79 18.41 -4.91
N THR A 30 8.22 17.16 -4.94
CA THR A 30 8.83 16.56 -3.75
C THR A 30 10.20 17.17 -3.47
N LEU A 31 10.49 17.35 -2.18
CA LEU A 31 11.82 17.68 -1.67
C LEU A 31 12.46 16.49 -0.94
N HIS A 32 11.85 15.33 -1.02
CA HIS A 32 12.28 14.05 -0.47
C HIS A 32 12.50 14.08 1.05
N ASN A 33 13.54 14.74 1.54
CA ASN A 33 13.94 14.82 2.96
C ASN A 33 14.78 16.07 3.23
N VAL A 34 15.18 16.23 4.47
CA VAL A 34 15.99 17.36 4.94
C VAL A 34 17.37 17.41 4.25
N ASP A 35 18.01 16.26 4.06
CA ASP A 35 19.34 16.18 3.45
C ASP A 35 19.30 16.64 1.99
N TYR A 36 18.23 16.30 1.25
CA TYR A 36 18.03 16.76 -0.12
C TYR A 36 17.91 18.29 -0.21
N ILE A 37 17.23 18.91 0.75
CA ILE A 37 17.11 20.37 0.84
C ILE A 37 18.47 20.99 1.13
N ALA A 38 19.21 20.43 2.08
CA ALA A 38 20.54 20.91 2.46
C ALA A 38 21.57 20.76 1.32
N GLU A 39 21.60 19.59 0.65
CA GLU A 39 22.50 19.31 -0.47
C GLU A 39 22.33 20.31 -1.61
N LYS A 40 21.09 20.68 -1.91
CA LYS A 40 20.74 21.60 -3.00
C LYS A 40 20.61 23.05 -2.55
N ASP A 41 20.81 23.35 -1.28
CA ASP A 41 20.62 24.66 -0.66
C ASP A 41 19.30 25.32 -1.07
N ILE A 42 18.19 24.56 -0.98
CA ILE A 42 16.85 25.03 -1.39
C ILE A 42 16.29 25.93 -0.28
N ARG A 43 15.83 27.11 -0.65
CA ARG A 43 15.28 28.12 0.27
C ARG A 43 13.89 28.56 -0.17
N ILE A 44 13.07 29.00 0.79
CA ILE A 44 11.75 29.54 0.50
C ILE A 44 11.90 30.82 -0.34
N GLY A 45 11.14 30.88 -1.46
CA GLY A 45 11.22 32.00 -2.40
C GLY A 45 12.24 31.83 -3.53
N ASP A 46 12.98 30.70 -3.57
CA ASP A 46 13.89 30.40 -4.67
C ASP A 46 13.17 30.20 -6.01
N THR A 47 13.84 30.56 -7.08
CA THR A 47 13.50 30.06 -8.42
C THR A 47 14.19 28.72 -8.63
N VAL A 48 13.42 27.69 -8.95
CA VAL A 48 13.93 26.33 -9.09
C VAL A 48 13.66 25.77 -10.48
N ILE A 49 14.49 24.83 -10.92
CA ILE A 49 14.23 23.99 -12.09
C ILE A 49 13.60 22.71 -11.58
N VAL A 50 12.44 22.35 -12.17
CA VAL A 50 11.69 21.12 -11.84
C VAL A 50 11.76 20.13 -12.99
N TYR A 51 11.69 18.86 -12.65
CA TYR A 51 11.64 17.75 -13.61
C TYR A 51 10.69 16.66 -13.08
N LYS A 52 10.37 15.67 -13.90
CA LYS A 52 9.62 14.48 -13.44
C LYS A 52 10.59 13.32 -13.24
N ALA A 53 10.77 12.92 -12.00
CA ALA A 53 11.51 11.71 -11.68
C ALA A 53 10.74 10.47 -12.17
N GLY A 54 11.40 9.59 -12.93
CA GLY A 54 10.75 8.44 -13.56
C GLY A 54 9.58 8.80 -14.47
N ASP A 55 9.62 9.98 -15.11
CA ASP A 55 8.58 10.55 -15.99
C ASP A 55 7.22 10.82 -15.32
N ILE A 56 7.11 10.64 -14.00
CA ILE A 56 5.85 10.72 -13.25
C ILE A 56 5.91 11.76 -12.12
N ILE A 57 6.90 11.67 -11.23
CA ILE A 57 6.93 12.41 -9.96
C ILE A 57 7.66 13.75 -10.12
N PRO A 58 6.96 14.91 -9.94
CA PRO A 58 7.64 16.19 -9.95
C PRO A 58 8.62 16.32 -8.77
N ALA A 59 9.85 16.73 -9.08
CA ALA A 59 10.91 16.99 -8.11
C ALA A 59 11.69 18.23 -8.49
N VAL A 60 12.35 18.86 -7.50
CA VAL A 60 13.25 20.00 -7.74
C VAL A 60 14.61 19.46 -8.17
N LEU A 61 15.06 19.84 -9.35
CA LEU A 61 16.38 19.45 -9.87
C LEU A 61 17.49 20.26 -9.21
N ARG A 62 17.35 21.60 -9.26
CA ARG A 62 18.31 22.55 -8.71
C ARG A 62 17.71 23.94 -8.54
N VAL A 63 18.37 24.77 -7.76
CA VAL A 63 18.09 26.21 -7.61
C VAL A 63 18.73 26.98 -8.78
N VAL A 64 18.10 28.10 -9.17
CA VAL A 64 18.67 29.09 -10.09
C VAL A 64 19.32 30.21 -9.25
N GLU A 65 20.57 30.01 -8.85
CA GLU A 65 21.28 30.89 -7.92
C GLU A 65 21.36 32.36 -8.40
N SER A 66 21.45 32.57 -9.73
CA SER A 66 21.48 33.91 -10.32
C SER A 66 20.20 34.73 -10.10
N LYS A 67 19.11 34.08 -9.67
CA LYS A 67 17.83 34.71 -9.30
C LYS A 67 17.60 34.83 -7.82
N ARG A 68 18.53 34.32 -7.00
CA ARG A 68 18.45 34.44 -5.55
C ARG A 68 18.81 35.86 -5.11
N THR A 69 18.06 36.39 -4.16
CA THR A 69 18.27 37.73 -3.58
C THR A 69 18.43 37.66 -2.07
N THR A 70 17.33 37.54 -1.33
CA THR A 70 17.28 37.61 0.14
C THR A 70 16.70 36.35 0.76
N GLN A 71 16.69 35.22 0.06
CA GLN A 71 16.11 33.97 0.54
C GLN A 71 16.96 33.39 1.68
N GLU A 72 16.34 33.25 2.84
CA GLU A 72 16.96 32.63 4.00
C GLU A 72 16.89 31.09 3.97
N PRO A 73 17.86 30.42 4.61
CA PRO A 73 17.77 28.96 4.76
C PRO A 73 16.46 28.54 5.42
N MET A 74 15.92 27.41 4.98
CA MET A 74 14.69 26.86 5.54
C MET A 74 14.96 26.26 6.92
N GLU A 75 14.11 26.59 7.90
CA GLU A 75 14.16 25.95 9.21
C GLU A 75 13.55 24.53 9.15
N VAL A 76 14.28 23.58 9.71
CA VAL A 76 13.81 22.21 9.86
C VAL A 76 12.87 22.16 11.06
N PRO A 77 11.65 21.62 10.93
CA PRO A 77 10.70 21.58 12.02
C PRO A 77 11.19 20.66 13.14
N THR A 78 11.06 21.11 14.37
CA THR A 78 11.31 20.32 15.59
C THR A 78 10.02 19.75 16.17
N GLN A 79 8.88 20.25 15.70
CA GLN A 79 7.55 19.85 16.13
C GLN A 79 6.72 19.38 14.94
N CYS A 80 5.85 18.42 15.18
CA CYS A 80 4.92 17.90 14.19
C CYS A 80 3.96 18.98 13.69
N PRO A 81 3.87 19.25 12.39
CA PRO A 81 3.00 20.30 11.86
C PRO A 81 1.49 20.00 12.04
N SER A 82 1.14 18.77 12.39
CA SER A 82 -0.25 18.36 12.61
C SER A 82 -0.67 18.38 14.08
N CYS A 83 0.17 17.88 14.99
CA CYS A 83 -0.21 17.71 16.41
C CYS A 83 0.69 18.44 17.40
N GLY A 84 1.74 19.12 16.95
CA GLY A 84 2.66 19.87 17.82
C GLY A 84 3.63 19.01 18.66
N SER A 85 3.51 17.68 18.62
CA SER A 85 4.44 16.79 19.35
C SER A 85 5.85 16.89 18.79
N GLY A 86 6.87 16.71 19.64
CA GLY A 86 8.27 16.69 19.22
C GLY A 86 8.53 15.66 18.13
N LEU A 87 9.32 16.02 17.14
CA LEU A 87 9.75 15.11 16.09
C LEU A 87 11.03 14.39 16.52
N LEU A 88 11.15 13.12 16.12
CA LEU A 88 12.34 12.32 16.35
C LEU A 88 13.05 12.02 15.03
N HIS A 89 14.36 11.95 15.12
CA HIS A 89 15.24 11.44 14.07
C HIS A 89 15.84 10.12 14.57
N PHE A 90 15.59 9.02 13.88
CA PHE A 90 16.19 7.72 14.21
C PHE A 90 17.54 7.60 13.52
N GLU A 91 18.51 6.95 14.18
CA GLU A 91 19.89 6.84 13.68
C GLU A 91 20.00 6.10 12.33
N ASP A 92 19.05 5.20 12.04
CA ASP A 92 18.97 4.40 10.82
C ASP A 92 18.06 5.00 9.74
N GLU A 93 17.48 6.19 9.97
CA GLU A 93 16.56 6.84 9.04
C GLU A 93 16.92 8.31 8.81
N VAL A 94 16.86 8.77 7.57
CA VAL A 94 17.01 10.19 7.21
C VAL A 94 15.75 11.01 7.53
N ALA A 95 14.62 10.34 7.71
CA ALA A 95 13.33 10.98 7.87
C ALA A 95 13.08 11.44 9.32
N LEU A 96 12.48 12.62 9.47
CA LEU A 96 11.88 13.07 10.73
C LEU A 96 10.56 12.33 10.97
N ARG A 97 10.27 11.98 12.22
CA ARG A 97 9.05 11.27 12.58
C ARG A 97 8.29 11.88 13.74
N CYS A 98 6.97 11.95 13.56
CA CYS A 98 6.01 12.10 14.65
C CYS A 98 5.67 10.72 15.22
N ILE A 99 5.93 10.49 16.49
CA ILE A 99 5.64 9.21 17.17
C ILE A 99 4.33 9.23 17.96
N ASN A 100 3.59 10.34 17.91
CA ASN A 100 2.30 10.44 18.60
C ASN A 100 1.23 9.60 17.90
N PRO A 101 0.72 8.52 18.51
CA PRO A 101 -0.31 7.67 17.90
C PRO A 101 -1.65 8.40 17.70
N SER A 102 -1.90 9.45 18.49
CA SER A 102 -3.09 10.29 18.39
C SER A 102 -2.92 11.48 17.42
N CYS A 103 -1.88 11.47 16.57
CA CYS A 103 -1.69 12.52 15.58
C CYS A 103 -2.81 12.53 14.54
N PRO A 104 -3.57 13.64 14.38
CA PRO A 104 -4.69 13.72 13.44
C PRO A 104 -4.30 13.36 11.98
N ALA A 105 -3.12 13.78 11.54
CA ALA A 105 -2.65 13.45 10.20
C ALA A 105 -2.41 11.94 10.04
N GLN A 106 -1.77 11.29 11.01
CA GLN A 106 -1.55 9.83 10.97
C GLN A 106 -2.86 9.04 10.97
N ILE A 107 -3.82 9.46 11.80
CA ILE A 107 -5.15 8.83 11.84
C ILE A 107 -5.85 8.98 10.48
N LYS A 108 -5.93 10.18 9.94
CA LYS A 108 -6.57 10.43 8.63
C LYS A 108 -5.91 9.66 7.50
N GLU A 109 -4.59 9.69 7.41
CA GLU A 109 -3.84 8.93 6.40
C GLU A 109 -3.99 7.41 6.57
N GLY A 110 -4.12 6.94 7.82
CA GLY A 110 -4.46 5.55 8.13
C GLY A 110 -5.84 5.14 7.60
N LEU A 111 -6.86 5.97 7.82
CA LEU A 111 -8.22 5.76 7.31
C LEU A 111 -8.28 5.78 5.78
N ILE A 112 -7.56 6.72 5.14
CA ILE A 112 -7.44 6.81 3.67
C ILE A 112 -6.80 5.54 3.11
N HIS A 113 -5.71 5.08 3.73
CA HIS A 113 -5.04 3.84 3.34
C HIS A 113 -5.96 2.63 3.50
N PHE A 114 -6.65 2.53 4.64
CA PHE A 114 -7.60 1.44 4.92
C PHE A 114 -8.71 1.35 3.87
N ALA A 115 -9.27 2.50 3.46
CA ALA A 115 -10.31 2.56 2.44
C ALA A 115 -9.80 2.40 1.01
N SER A 116 -8.48 2.41 0.78
CA SER A 116 -7.88 2.39 -0.55
C SER A 116 -8.20 1.11 -1.33
N ARG A 117 -8.01 1.18 -2.66
CA ARG A 117 -8.35 0.10 -3.61
C ARG A 117 -7.66 -1.23 -3.29
N ASP A 118 -6.40 -1.18 -2.88
CA ASP A 118 -5.61 -2.39 -2.63
C ASP A 118 -5.83 -2.95 -1.21
N ALA A 119 -6.41 -2.15 -0.31
CA ALA A 119 -6.83 -2.55 1.02
C ALA A 119 -8.33 -2.93 1.01
N MET A 120 -9.16 -2.31 1.84
CA MET A 120 -10.59 -2.67 1.97
C MET A 120 -11.46 -2.19 0.81
N ASN A 121 -10.94 -1.39 -0.11
CA ASN A 121 -11.60 -0.95 -1.35
C ASN A 121 -12.98 -0.33 -1.11
N ILE A 122 -13.08 0.60 -0.17
CA ILE A 122 -14.33 1.29 0.14
C ILE A 122 -14.52 2.44 -0.86
N ALA A 123 -15.27 2.15 -1.93
CA ALA A 123 -15.53 3.12 -3.00
C ALA A 123 -16.27 4.35 -2.47
N GLY A 124 -15.74 5.54 -2.78
CA GLY A 124 -16.30 6.82 -2.31
C GLY A 124 -15.71 7.35 -1.01
N MET A 125 -14.91 6.57 -0.27
CA MET A 125 -14.20 7.01 0.93
C MET A 125 -12.79 7.51 0.60
N GLY A 126 -12.71 8.61 -0.13
CA GLY A 126 -11.44 9.28 -0.45
C GLY A 126 -11.02 10.31 0.61
N PRO A 127 -9.87 11.00 0.41
CA PRO A 127 -9.31 11.95 1.37
C PRO A 127 -10.30 13.04 1.82
N SER A 128 -11.09 13.58 0.90
CA SER A 128 -12.10 14.62 1.23
C SER A 128 -13.22 14.10 2.14
N VAL A 129 -13.64 12.85 1.96
CA VAL A 129 -14.69 12.23 2.80
C VAL A 129 -14.12 11.89 4.17
N VAL A 130 -12.92 11.33 4.23
CA VAL A 130 -12.22 11.06 5.50
C VAL A 130 -12.03 12.34 6.31
N GLU A 131 -11.63 13.44 5.66
CA GLU A 131 -11.48 14.74 6.32
C GLU A 131 -12.79 15.23 6.93
N LYS A 132 -13.92 15.09 6.21
CA LYS A 132 -15.25 15.47 6.71
C LYS A 132 -15.70 14.60 7.88
N LEU A 133 -15.52 13.28 7.78
CA LEU A 133 -15.86 12.34 8.85
C LEU A 133 -15.02 12.60 10.12
N PHE A 134 -13.74 12.87 9.94
CA PHE A 134 -12.84 13.16 11.04
C PHE A 134 -13.20 14.50 11.73
N LYS A 135 -13.47 15.56 10.96
CA LYS A 135 -13.92 16.86 11.49
C LYS A 135 -15.26 16.80 12.21
N ALA A 136 -16.16 15.94 11.74
CA ALA A 136 -17.45 15.69 12.39
C ALA A 136 -17.34 14.76 13.61
N GLU A 137 -16.12 14.33 13.98
CA GLU A 137 -15.83 13.39 15.07
C GLU A 137 -16.56 12.04 14.97
N LEU A 138 -16.95 11.65 13.75
CA LEU A 138 -17.65 10.40 13.46
C LEU A 138 -16.71 9.21 13.35
N VAL A 139 -15.43 9.43 13.07
CA VAL A 139 -14.41 8.37 12.97
C VAL A 139 -13.12 8.80 13.66
N LYS A 140 -12.55 7.90 14.48
CA LYS A 140 -11.26 8.04 15.18
C LYS A 140 -10.30 6.91 14.81
N ASP A 141 -10.85 5.76 14.42
CA ASP A 141 -10.11 4.59 13.95
C ASP A 141 -10.87 3.87 12.83
N VAL A 142 -10.31 2.76 12.36
CA VAL A 142 -10.89 2.02 11.23
C VAL A 142 -12.14 1.22 11.61
N ALA A 143 -12.34 0.86 12.89
CA ALA A 143 -13.55 0.16 13.32
C ALA A 143 -14.77 1.09 13.30
N ASP A 144 -14.60 2.36 13.64
CA ASP A 144 -15.67 3.37 13.60
C ASP A 144 -16.33 3.47 12.21
N ILE A 145 -15.58 3.19 11.13
CA ILE A 145 -16.11 3.18 9.76
C ILE A 145 -17.32 2.23 9.66
N TYR A 146 -17.24 1.08 10.32
CA TYR A 146 -18.27 0.04 10.25
C TYR A 146 -19.46 0.30 11.19
N GLY A 147 -19.31 1.26 12.10
CA GLY A 147 -20.40 1.77 12.94
C GLY A 147 -21.26 2.84 12.28
N LEU A 148 -20.79 3.43 11.16
CA LEU A 148 -21.50 4.48 10.44
C LEU A 148 -22.74 3.94 9.72
N ASN A 149 -23.77 4.78 9.67
CA ASN A 149 -25.01 4.56 8.93
C ASN A 149 -25.23 5.65 7.86
N SER A 150 -26.22 5.47 7.00
CA SER A 150 -26.48 6.43 5.93
C SER A 150 -26.88 7.83 6.42
N GLN A 151 -27.48 7.94 7.60
CA GLN A 151 -27.86 9.24 8.19
C GLN A 151 -26.63 10.04 8.64
N ASP A 152 -25.57 9.37 9.08
CA ASP A 152 -24.32 10.03 9.47
C ASP A 152 -23.71 10.75 8.26
N PHE A 153 -23.77 10.16 7.06
CA PHE A 153 -23.26 10.79 5.84
C PHE A 153 -24.09 11.97 5.38
N LEU A 154 -25.41 11.97 5.62
CA LEU A 154 -26.29 13.09 5.25
C LEU A 154 -25.99 14.38 6.00
N GLN A 155 -25.32 14.30 7.15
CA GLN A 155 -24.85 15.46 7.91
C GLN A 155 -23.60 16.11 7.29
N LEU A 156 -22.92 15.42 6.37
CA LEU A 156 -21.70 15.91 5.75
C LEU A 156 -22.02 16.79 4.53
N GLU A 157 -21.32 17.90 4.43
CA GLU A 157 -21.45 18.81 3.28
C GLU A 157 -21.23 18.08 1.94
N GLY A 158 -22.16 18.27 1.01
CA GLY A 158 -22.09 17.69 -0.34
C GLY A 158 -22.63 16.26 -0.46
N PHE A 159 -23.06 15.64 0.64
CA PHE A 159 -23.77 14.37 0.59
C PHE A 159 -25.27 14.56 0.37
N LYS A 160 -25.82 13.65 -0.44
CA LYS A 160 -27.27 13.50 -0.66
C LYS A 160 -27.60 12.01 -0.49
N GLU A 161 -28.88 11.66 -0.41
CA GLU A 161 -29.35 10.28 -0.20
C GLU A 161 -28.60 9.25 -1.05
N LYS A 162 -28.56 9.47 -2.38
CA LYS A 162 -27.89 8.54 -3.31
C LYS A 162 -26.39 8.34 -3.04
N SER A 163 -25.67 9.39 -2.64
CA SER A 163 -24.24 9.29 -2.33
C SER A 163 -23.99 8.65 -0.95
N ALA A 164 -24.86 8.95 0.01
CA ALA A 164 -24.84 8.34 1.33
C ALA A 164 -25.11 6.82 1.27
N GLU A 165 -26.15 6.42 0.53
CA GLU A 165 -26.47 5.01 0.31
C GLU A 165 -25.36 4.24 -0.40
N LYS A 166 -24.74 4.85 -1.44
CA LYS A 166 -23.61 4.22 -2.14
C LYS A 166 -22.40 4.00 -1.23
N LEU A 167 -22.06 5.00 -0.41
CA LEU A 167 -20.93 4.87 0.51
C LEU A 167 -21.24 3.83 1.59
N TYR A 168 -22.43 3.84 2.16
CA TYR A 168 -22.86 2.82 3.11
C TYR A 168 -22.82 1.43 2.52
N ALA A 169 -23.33 1.23 1.31
CA ALA A 169 -23.27 -0.06 0.62
C ALA A 169 -21.82 -0.53 0.38
N ALA A 170 -20.90 0.39 0.02
CA ALA A 170 -19.50 0.08 -0.17
C ALA A 170 -18.82 -0.35 1.14
N ILE A 171 -19.15 0.28 2.27
CA ILE A 171 -18.68 -0.11 3.61
C ILE A 171 -19.20 -1.51 3.95
N GLN A 172 -20.50 -1.78 3.76
CA GLN A 172 -21.06 -3.12 4.05
C GLN A 172 -20.41 -4.19 3.16
N ALA A 173 -20.25 -3.93 1.87
CA ALA A 173 -19.60 -4.87 0.95
C ALA A 173 -18.14 -5.16 1.33
N SER A 174 -17.42 -4.20 1.90
CA SER A 174 -16.04 -4.39 2.32
C SER A 174 -15.87 -5.40 3.46
N LYS A 175 -16.91 -5.65 4.24
CA LYS A 175 -16.90 -6.65 5.32
C LYS A 175 -16.62 -8.07 4.82
N GLU A 176 -17.00 -8.36 3.58
CA GLU A 176 -16.81 -9.66 2.93
C GLU A 176 -15.43 -9.83 2.29
N ASN A 177 -14.56 -8.84 2.37
CA ASN A 177 -13.22 -8.95 1.81
C ASN A 177 -12.40 -10.03 2.52
N SER A 178 -11.51 -10.68 1.77
CA SER A 178 -10.55 -11.61 2.34
C SER A 178 -9.55 -10.90 3.27
N ALA A 179 -9.16 -11.57 4.35
CA ALA A 179 -8.43 -10.97 5.48
C ALA A 179 -7.04 -10.39 5.13
N GLU A 180 -6.41 -10.80 4.02
CA GLU A 180 -5.15 -10.18 3.60
C GLU A 180 -5.32 -8.71 3.21
N LYS A 181 -6.50 -8.32 2.73
CA LYS A 181 -6.83 -6.92 2.44
C LYS A 181 -6.99 -6.11 3.71
N LEU A 182 -7.63 -6.69 4.72
CA LEU A 182 -7.74 -6.09 6.04
C LEU A 182 -6.37 -5.94 6.68
N LEU A 183 -5.54 -6.98 6.69
CA LEU A 183 -4.19 -6.95 7.26
C LEU A 183 -3.32 -5.85 6.60
N TYR A 184 -3.39 -5.74 5.28
CA TYR A 184 -2.74 -4.65 4.55
C TYR A 184 -3.32 -3.28 4.94
N GLY A 185 -4.63 -3.19 5.08
CA GLY A 185 -5.35 -1.97 5.48
C GLY A 185 -4.99 -1.47 6.88
N LEU A 186 -4.66 -2.35 7.81
CA LEU A 186 -4.19 -2.00 9.16
C LEU A 186 -2.85 -1.23 9.13
N GLY A 187 -2.11 -1.28 8.03
CA GLY A 187 -0.94 -0.46 7.82
C GLY A 187 0.26 -0.79 8.70
N ILE A 188 0.40 -2.03 9.12
CA ILE A 188 1.52 -2.53 9.93
C ILE A 188 2.84 -2.27 9.20
N ARG A 189 3.83 -1.73 9.90
CA ARG A 189 5.14 -1.42 9.32
C ARG A 189 5.78 -2.68 8.71
N HIS A 190 6.37 -2.56 7.52
CA HIS A 190 6.98 -3.63 6.72
C HIS A 190 5.99 -4.67 6.16
N VAL A 191 4.68 -4.52 6.40
CA VAL A 191 3.65 -5.43 5.92
C VAL A 191 2.90 -4.79 4.75
N GLY A 192 3.40 -5.03 3.54
CA GLY A 192 2.75 -4.63 2.28
C GLY A 192 1.72 -5.66 1.80
N ALA A 193 1.01 -5.36 0.71
CA ALA A 193 -0.04 -6.25 0.18
C ALA A 193 0.45 -7.69 -0.11
N LYS A 194 1.66 -7.84 -0.66
CA LYS A 194 2.26 -9.16 -0.93
C LYS A 194 2.53 -9.93 0.36
N VAL A 195 3.13 -9.27 1.36
CA VAL A 195 3.44 -9.87 2.67
C VAL A 195 2.15 -10.24 3.39
N SER A 196 1.13 -9.38 3.37
CA SER A 196 -0.19 -9.67 3.93
C SER A 196 -0.80 -10.94 3.34
N LYS A 197 -0.72 -11.10 2.01
CA LYS A 197 -1.20 -12.32 1.34
C LYS A 197 -0.42 -13.55 1.80
N GLN A 198 0.91 -13.52 1.78
CA GLN A 198 1.75 -14.64 2.22
C GLN A 198 1.46 -15.07 3.66
N LEU A 199 1.29 -14.09 4.56
CA LEU A 199 0.95 -14.34 5.97
C LEU A 199 -0.41 -15.04 6.11
N LEU A 200 -1.44 -14.51 5.44
CA LEU A 200 -2.78 -15.07 5.56
C LEU A 200 -2.94 -16.40 4.81
N GLU A 201 -2.17 -16.65 3.78
CA GLU A 201 -2.05 -18.00 3.16
C GLU A 201 -1.48 -19.01 4.15
N ALA A 202 -0.48 -18.61 4.94
CA ALA A 202 0.16 -19.50 5.94
C ALA A 202 -0.71 -19.71 7.17
N PHE A 203 -1.29 -18.64 7.74
CA PHE A 203 -1.99 -18.69 9.04
C PHE A 203 -3.51 -18.87 8.91
N GLY A 204 -4.10 -18.57 7.77
CA GLY A 204 -5.53 -18.76 7.52
C GLY A 204 -6.45 -17.70 8.10
N SER A 205 -6.07 -16.97 9.14
CA SER A 205 -6.85 -15.87 9.72
C SER A 205 -5.95 -14.85 10.43
N ILE A 206 -6.50 -13.65 10.67
CA ILE A 206 -5.81 -12.62 11.46
C ILE A 206 -5.68 -13.05 12.94
N GLN A 207 -6.64 -13.78 13.48
CA GLN A 207 -6.60 -14.29 14.86
C GLN A 207 -5.43 -15.27 15.05
N GLU A 208 -5.27 -16.22 14.13
CA GLU A 208 -4.14 -17.16 14.15
C GLU A 208 -2.80 -16.45 14.01
N LEU A 209 -2.70 -15.49 13.10
CA LEU A 209 -1.51 -14.66 12.93
C LEU A 209 -1.19 -13.84 14.18
N ALA A 210 -2.20 -13.22 14.80
CA ALA A 210 -2.03 -12.41 16.01
C ALA A 210 -1.57 -13.22 17.22
N SER A 211 -1.87 -14.52 17.23
CA SER A 211 -1.48 -15.47 18.30
C SER A 211 -0.15 -16.17 18.03
N ALA A 212 0.42 -16.02 16.82
CA ALA A 212 1.66 -16.68 16.44
C ALA A 212 2.88 -16.01 17.09
N ASP A 213 3.90 -16.83 17.39
CA ASP A 213 5.18 -16.32 17.84
C ASP A 213 6.07 -15.81 16.69
N VAL A 214 7.17 -15.13 17.05
CA VAL A 214 8.10 -14.54 16.04
C VAL A 214 8.71 -15.62 15.15
N GLU A 215 9.04 -16.76 15.71
CA GLU A 215 9.66 -17.89 15.03
C GLU A 215 8.75 -18.47 13.96
N ALA A 216 7.46 -18.68 14.29
CA ALA A 216 6.46 -19.17 13.35
C ALA A 216 6.24 -18.19 12.19
N ILE A 217 6.17 -16.89 12.49
CA ILE A 217 6.00 -15.84 11.46
C ILE A 217 7.26 -15.76 10.57
N ALA A 218 8.45 -15.79 11.16
CA ALA A 218 9.70 -15.72 10.42
C ALA A 218 9.99 -16.97 9.57
N ALA A 219 9.37 -18.11 9.90
CA ALA A 219 9.47 -19.35 9.14
C ALA A 219 8.68 -19.33 7.82
N VAL A 220 7.77 -18.37 7.62
CA VAL A 220 7.05 -18.23 6.36
C VAL A 220 8.02 -17.83 5.24
N ASP A 221 7.99 -18.54 4.12
CA ASP A 221 8.92 -18.32 2.99
C ASP A 221 8.97 -16.86 2.52
N GLY A 222 10.18 -16.33 2.43
CA GLY A 222 10.43 -14.95 2.02
C GLY A 222 10.13 -13.87 3.08
N LEU A 223 9.81 -14.25 4.32
CA LEU A 223 9.66 -13.34 5.44
C LEU A 223 10.85 -13.47 6.40
N GLY A 224 11.25 -12.34 6.97
CA GLY A 224 12.37 -12.27 7.90
C GLY A 224 11.94 -11.83 9.30
N GLU A 225 12.87 -11.91 10.24
CA GLU A 225 12.68 -11.55 11.64
C GLU A 225 12.17 -10.09 11.83
N VAL A 226 12.57 -9.15 10.97
CA VAL A 226 12.14 -7.75 11.01
C VAL A 226 10.62 -7.64 10.82
N ILE A 227 10.07 -8.37 9.87
CA ILE A 227 8.62 -8.41 9.61
C ILE A 227 7.90 -9.10 10.76
N ALA A 228 8.41 -10.24 11.21
CA ALA A 228 7.84 -11.00 12.32
C ALA A 228 7.75 -10.17 13.61
N LYS A 229 8.83 -9.49 13.98
CA LYS A 229 8.84 -8.58 15.13
C LYS A 229 7.88 -7.40 14.97
N SER A 230 7.73 -6.87 13.76
CA SER A 230 6.80 -5.78 13.48
C SER A 230 5.34 -6.21 13.71
N ILE A 231 4.98 -7.40 13.25
CA ILE A 231 3.64 -8.00 13.45
C ILE A 231 3.38 -8.26 14.92
N GLN A 232 4.31 -8.94 15.61
CA GLN A 232 4.17 -9.23 17.01
C GLN A 232 3.99 -7.95 17.85
N ARG A 233 4.82 -6.92 17.62
CA ARG A 233 4.71 -5.63 18.31
C ARG A 233 3.38 -4.93 18.07
N TYR A 234 2.81 -5.09 16.88
CA TYR A 234 1.52 -4.52 16.56
C TYR A 234 0.41 -5.20 17.33
N PHE A 235 0.31 -6.53 17.25
CA PHE A 235 -0.75 -7.30 17.91
C PHE A 235 -0.58 -7.45 19.44
N ALA A 236 0.61 -7.21 19.98
CA ALA A 236 0.83 -7.16 21.43
C ALA A 236 0.23 -5.92 22.10
N LYS A 237 -0.15 -4.88 21.33
CA LYS A 237 -0.79 -3.68 21.88
C LYS A 237 -2.24 -3.95 22.20
N GLU A 238 -2.69 -3.42 23.35
CA GLU A 238 -4.09 -3.54 23.79
C GLU A 238 -5.05 -2.91 22.75
N GLU A 239 -4.68 -1.76 22.17
CA GLU A 239 -5.48 -1.08 21.16
C GLU A 239 -5.71 -1.96 19.92
N ALA A 240 -4.71 -2.73 19.50
CA ALA A 240 -4.85 -3.65 18.36
C ALA A 240 -5.78 -4.83 18.68
N GLN A 241 -5.74 -5.34 19.91
CA GLN A 241 -6.63 -6.42 20.36
C GLN A 241 -8.09 -5.92 20.44
N VAL A 242 -8.30 -4.72 21.00
CA VAL A 242 -9.62 -4.08 21.05
C VAL A 242 -10.14 -3.86 19.63
N LEU A 243 -9.33 -3.31 18.74
CA LEU A 243 -9.69 -3.07 17.33
C LEU A 243 -10.13 -4.35 16.61
N LEU A 244 -9.40 -5.45 16.76
CA LEU A 244 -9.78 -6.73 16.15
C LEU A 244 -11.14 -7.22 16.65
N LYS A 245 -11.38 -7.10 17.95
CA LYS A 245 -12.66 -7.49 18.56
C LYS A 245 -13.83 -6.63 18.08
N GLU A 246 -13.61 -5.34 17.91
CA GLU A 246 -14.61 -4.42 17.37
C GLU A 246 -14.92 -4.73 15.91
N LEU A 247 -13.90 -4.96 15.07
CA LEU A 247 -14.08 -5.35 13.67
C LEU A 247 -14.88 -6.67 13.56
N GLU A 248 -14.57 -7.67 14.40
CA GLU A 248 -15.31 -8.92 14.47
C GLU A 248 -16.78 -8.68 14.88
N THR A 249 -17.02 -7.82 15.89
CA THR A 249 -18.36 -7.45 16.35
C THR A 249 -19.18 -6.77 15.25
N TYR A 250 -18.55 -5.96 14.41
CA TYR A 250 -19.18 -5.36 13.23
C TYR A 250 -19.37 -6.33 12.06
N GLY A 251 -18.92 -7.56 12.17
CA GLY A 251 -19.06 -8.60 11.15
C GLY A 251 -18.05 -8.48 10.00
N VAL A 252 -16.89 -7.86 10.26
CA VAL A 252 -15.79 -7.82 9.28
C VAL A 252 -15.13 -9.18 9.24
N ASN A 253 -14.93 -9.72 8.05
CA ASN A 253 -14.28 -11.02 7.88
C ASN A 253 -12.80 -10.97 8.27
N LEU A 254 -12.38 -11.85 9.16
CA LEU A 254 -11.00 -12.00 9.62
C LEU A 254 -10.30 -13.24 9.06
N ALA A 255 -10.99 -14.03 8.23
CA ALA A 255 -10.47 -15.24 7.62
C ALA A 255 -9.94 -15.00 6.20
N TYR A 256 -8.89 -15.70 5.84
CA TYR A 256 -8.40 -15.74 4.48
C TYR A 256 -9.39 -16.51 3.58
N LEU A 257 -9.91 -15.86 2.56
CA LEU A 257 -10.90 -16.44 1.63
C LEU A 257 -10.26 -16.90 0.31
N GLY A 258 -8.95 -16.67 0.14
CA GLY A 258 -8.20 -17.21 -1.00
C GLY A 258 -8.20 -18.74 -0.95
N GLN A 259 -8.09 -19.39 -2.11
CA GLN A 259 -7.95 -20.85 -2.16
C GLN A 259 -6.68 -21.21 -1.37
N LYS A 260 -6.83 -21.96 -0.28
CA LYS A 260 -5.74 -22.77 0.25
C LYS A 260 -5.38 -23.71 -0.91
N VAL A 261 -4.20 -23.49 -1.48
CA VAL A 261 -3.66 -24.46 -2.44
C VAL A 261 -3.53 -25.75 -1.67
N ALA A 262 -4.28 -26.76 -2.06
CA ALA A 262 -4.14 -28.09 -1.46
C ALA A 262 -2.68 -28.55 -1.69
N ASP A 263 -2.08 -29.19 -0.70
CA ASP A 263 -0.70 -29.69 -0.81
C ASP A 263 -0.52 -30.66 -1.99
N ASP A 264 -1.60 -31.21 -2.51
CA ASP A 264 -1.70 -32.10 -3.67
C ASP A 264 -2.07 -31.38 -4.99
N ALA A 265 -2.08 -30.05 -5.01
CA ALA A 265 -2.39 -29.29 -6.23
C ALA A 265 -1.34 -29.59 -7.33
N ILE A 266 -1.81 -29.72 -8.57
CA ILE A 266 -1.04 -30.18 -9.75
C ILE A 266 0.27 -29.38 -9.96
N LEU A 267 0.29 -28.11 -9.61
CA LEU A 267 1.43 -27.22 -9.76
C LEU A 267 2.01 -26.76 -8.41
N SER A 268 1.70 -27.48 -7.32
CA SER A 268 2.22 -27.16 -5.99
C SER A 268 3.75 -27.12 -5.99
N GLY A 269 4.33 -26.01 -5.48
CA GLY A 269 5.77 -25.78 -5.41
C GLY A 269 6.47 -25.46 -6.74
N LYS A 270 5.75 -25.46 -7.88
CA LYS A 270 6.30 -25.15 -9.21
C LYS A 270 6.41 -23.65 -9.43
N THR A 271 7.54 -23.21 -9.95
CA THR A 271 7.73 -21.82 -10.41
C THR A 271 7.40 -21.74 -11.90
N VAL A 272 6.37 -20.93 -12.24
CA VAL A 272 5.86 -20.81 -13.60
C VAL A 272 6.04 -19.39 -14.13
N VAL A 273 6.40 -19.27 -15.41
CA VAL A 273 6.50 -17.97 -16.10
C VAL A 273 5.48 -17.91 -17.24
N LEU A 274 4.72 -16.81 -17.28
CA LEU A 274 3.83 -16.48 -18.40
C LEU A 274 4.56 -15.57 -19.39
N THR A 275 4.58 -15.94 -20.68
CA THR A 275 5.17 -15.13 -21.75
C THR A 275 4.30 -15.12 -23.00
N GLY A 276 4.49 -14.11 -23.85
CA GLY A 276 3.68 -13.93 -25.04
C GLY A 276 2.28 -13.38 -24.79
N LYS A 277 1.48 -13.29 -25.86
CA LYS A 277 0.09 -12.85 -25.83
C LYS A 277 -0.82 -14.07 -25.81
N LEU A 278 -1.68 -14.16 -24.79
CA LEU A 278 -2.71 -15.18 -24.68
C LEU A 278 -3.95 -14.74 -25.51
N GLU A 279 -4.61 -15.69 -26.13
CA GLU A 279 -5.75 -15.45 -27.03
C GLU A 279 -7.08 -15.49 -26.30
N HIS A 280 -7.23 -16.39 -25.32
CA HIS A 280 -8.49 -16.68 -24.63
C HIS A 280 -8.54 -16.13 -23.21
N LEU A 281 -7.39 -16.00 -22.54
CA LEU A 281 -7.30 -15.51 -21.17
C LEU A 281 -6.57 -14.17 -21.10
N LYS A 282 -7.06 -13.26 -20.26
CA LYS A 282 -6.25 -12.12 -19.85
C LYS A 282 -5.08 -12.62 -19.02
N ARG A 283 -3.95 -11.92 -19.09
CA ARG A 283 -2.74 -12.29 -18.31
C ARG A 283 -3.00 -12.42 -16.81
N SER A 284 -3.87 -11.58 -16.26
CA SER A 284 -4.30 -11.63 -14.86
C SER A 284 -5.13 -12.88 -14.54
N GLU A 285 -5.97 -13.31 -15.46
CA GLU A 285 -6.81 -14.52 -15.33
C GLU A 285 -5.95 -15.78 -15.40
N ALA A 286 -5.03 -15.85 -16.37
CA ALA A 286 -4.08 -16.95 -16.50
C ALA A 286 -3.17 -17.06 -15.26
N LYS A 287 -2.71 -15.92 -14.75
CA LYS A 287 -1.93 -15.88 -13.51
C LYS A 287 -2.75 -16.42 -12.33
N ALA A 288 -3.97 -15.95 -12.14
CA ALA A 288 -4.85 -16.40 -11.06
C ALA A 288 -5.15 -17.91 -11.16
N LYS A 289 -5.36 -18.45 -12.37
CA LYS A 289 -5.59 -19.87 -12.59
C LYS A 289 -4.37 -20.72 -12.20
N LEU A 290 -3.16 -20.31 -12.59
CA LEU A 290 -1.92 -20.99 -12.23
C LEU A 290 -1.66 -20.93 -10.71
N GLU A 291 -1.89 -19.78 -10.09
CA GLU A 291 -1.74 -19.61 -8.62
C GLU A 291 -2.77 -20.47 -7.87
N ALA A 292 -4.00 -20.58 -8.37
CA ALA A 292 -5.03 -21.48 -7.83
C ALA A 292 -4.62 -22.96 -7.88
N LEU A 293 -3.82 -23.34 -8.88
CA LEU A 293 -3.26 -24.69 -9.03
C LEU A 293 -1.95 -24.91 -8.28
N GLY A 294 -1.51 -23.95 -7.46
CA GLY A 294 -0.34 -24.05 -6.60
C GLY A 294 0.96 -23.52 -7.17
N ALA A 295 0.92 -22.93 -8.36
CA ALA A 295 2.13 -22.40 -8.98
C ALA A 295 2.54 -21.03 -8.39
N LYS A 296 3.85 -20.83 -8.26
CA LYS A 296 4.46 -19.51 -8.03
C LYS A 296 4.70 -18.84 -9.38
N VAL A 297 3.88 -17.85 -9.74
CA VAL A 297 4.02 -17.15 -11.03
C VAL A 297 5.04 -16.02 -10.92
N THR A 298 6.10 -16.06 -11.76
CA THR A 298 7.18 -15.07 -11.78
C THR A 298 7.28 -14.34 -13.14
N GLY A 299 7.92 -13.18 -13.13
CA GLY A 299 8.04 -12.31 -14.32
C GLY A 299 9.23 -12.64 -15.22
N SER A 300 10.20 -13.44 -14.77
CA SER A 300 11.45 -13.72 -15.49
C SER A 300 11.83 -15.19 -15.45
N VAL A 301 12.37 -15.70 -16.57
CA VAL A 301 12.89 -17.06 -16.68
C VAL A 301 14.27 -17.18 -16.07
N SER A 302 14.48 -18.17 -15.21
CA SER A 302 15.76 -18.49 -14.55
C SER A 302 15.91 -20.00 -14.37
N LYS A 303 17.06 -20.45 -13.88
CA LYS A 303 17.30 -21.88 -13.54
C LYS A 303 16.35 -22.43 -12.46
N LYS A 304 15.60 -21.55 -11.76
CA LYS A 304 14.59 -21.92 -10.77
C LYS A 304 13.16 -21.97 -11.36
N THR A 305 13.03 -21.77 -12.68
CA THR A 305 11.73 -21.86 -13.37
C THR A 305 11.49 -23.30 -13.77
N ASP A 306 10.36 -23.87 -13.35
CA ASP A 306 9.99 -25.26 -13.64
C ASP A 306 9.18 -25.40 -14.92
N LEU A 307 8.42 -24.33 -15.28
CA LEU A 307 7.51 -24.37 -16.41
C LEU A 307 7.34 -22.98 -17.00
N VAL A 308 7.22 -22.90 -18.32
CA VAL A 308 6.84 -21.69 -19.04
C VAL A 308 5.53 -21.91 -19.79
N VAL A 309 4.54 -21.04 -19.59
CA VAL A 309 3.34 -21.02 -20.40
C VAL A 309 3.50 -19.91 -21.43
N ALA A 310 3.56 -20.29 -22.70
CA ALA A 310 3.83 -19.39 -23.82
C ALA A 310 2.59 -19.21 -24.70
N GLY A 311 2.18 -17.94 -24.87
CA GLY A 311 1.23 -17.54 -25.90
C GLY A 311 1.95 -17.16 -27.20
N SER A 312 1.22 -16.52 -28.13
CA SER A 312 1.80 -15.98 -29.38
C SER A 312 2.82 -14.88 -29.07
N ASP A 313 3.82 -14.73 -29.94
CA ASP A 313 4.88 -13.72 -29.81
C ASP A 313 5.67 -13.76 -28.48
N ALA A 314 6.00 -14.96 -28.00
CA ALA A 314 6.59 -15.16 -26.68
C ALA A 314 8.04 -14.63 -26.52
N GLY A 315 8.74 -14.26 -27.60
CA GLY A 315 10.02 -13.55 -27.61
C GLY A 315 11.16 -14.18 -26.79
N SER A 316 12.05 -13.32 -26.29
CA SER A 316 13.29 -13.72 -25.60
C SER A 316 13.12 -14.60 -24.37
N LYS A 317 11.96 -14.59 -23.72
CA LYS A 317 11.70 -15.47 -22.57
C LYS A 317 11.49 -16.92 -22.99
N LEU A 318 10.89 -17.16 -24.15
CA LEU A 318 10.74 -18.50 -24.72
C LEU A 318 12.11 -19.07 -25.15
N GLU A 319 12.92 -18.26 -25.83
CA GLU A 319 14.29 -18.66 -26.21
C GLU A 319 15.13 -19.00 -24.99
N LYS A 320 15.02 -18.22 -23.93
CA LYS A 320 15.71 -18.46 -22.66
C LYS A 320 15.22 -19.75 -21.97
N ALA A 321 13.92 -20.03 -22.00
CA ALA A 321 13.37 -21.26 -21.47
C ALA A 321 13.91 -22.48 -22.21
N GLN A 322 13.96 -22.41 -23.55
CA GLN A 322 14.51 -23.46 -24.41
C GLN A 322 16.00 -23.68 -24.14
N SER A 323 16.78 -22.59 -23.99
CA SER A 323 18.23 -22.68 -23.68
C SER A 323 18.53 -23.27 -22.30
N LEU A 324 17.57 -23.22 -21.38
CA LEU A 324 17.66 -23.79 -20.03
C LEU A 324 16.96 -25.16 -19.91
N GLU A 325 16.47 -25.72 -21.02
CA GLU A 325 15.73 -26.99 -21.09
C GLU A 325 14.50 -27.03 -20.16
N ILE A 326 13.85 -25.86 -19.96
CA ILE A 326 12.64 -25.74 -19.14
C ILE A 326 11.43 -26.18 -19.98
N ASP A 327 10.53 -26.95 -19.36
CA ASP A 327 9.28 -27.40 -19.99
C ASP A 327 8.42 -26.19 -20.44
N VAL A 328 7.93 -26.24 -21.65
CA VAL A 328 7.10 -25.17 -22.24
C VAL A 328 5.74 -25.74 -22.63
N LYS A 329 4.68 -25.10 -22.15
CA LYS A 329 3.27 -25.40 -22.49
C LYS A 329 2.65 -24.20 -23.18
N ASP A 330 1.58 -24.46 -23.90
CA ASP A 330 0.77 -23.42 -24.56
C ASP A 330 -0.45 -23.01 -23.72
N GLU A 331 -1.22 -22.06 -24.23
CA GLU A 331 -2.45 -21.60 -23.57
C GLU A 331 -3.52 -22.71 -23.52
N ALA A 332 -3.59 -23.58 -24.56
CA ALA A 332 -4.55 -24.68 -24.60
C ALA A 332 -4.33 -25.64 -23.41
N TRP A 333 -3.08 -26.00 -23.12
CA TRP A 333 -2.76 -26.79 -21.95
C TRP A 333 -3.26 -26.11 -20.64
N LEU A 334 -3.12 -24.78 -20.52
CA LEU A 334 -3.58 -24.06 -19.33
C LEU A 334 -5.12 -24.04 -19.23
N LEU A 335 -5.81 -24.05 -20.37
CA LEU A 335 -7.29 -24.10 -20.40
C LEU A 335 -7.83 -25.46 -19.98
N ASP A 336 -7.12 -26.53 -20.32
CA ASP A 336 -7.51 -27.93 -20.04
C ASP A 336 -7.26 -28.34 -18.57
N LEU A 337 -6.50 -27.57 -17.79
CA LEU A 337 -6.31 -27.74 -16.34
C LEU A 337 -7.51 -27.22 -15.54
#